data_3fdeb006dec5a897d754a63540a1cc71
#
_entry.id   3fdeb006dec5a897d754a63540a1cc71
#
_cell.length_a   1.000
_cell.length_b   1.000
_cell.length_c   1.000
_cell.angle_alpha   90.00
_cell.angle_beta   90.00
_cell.angle_gamma   90.00
#
_symmetry.space_group_name_H-M   'P 1'
#
loop_
_entity.id
_entity.type
_entity.pdbx_description
1 polymer ?
#
loop_
_entity_poly.entity_id
_entity_poly.type
_entity_poly.pdbx_seq_one_letter_code
_entity_poly.pdbx_strand_id
1 'polypeptide(L)'
;VESFIASCVQFEILPMKVQENLDAAFHALKSCKELTKADLMVLPETFTTGFTPIGGFQPLYDITEPIPGRWSDLGERWAKELDAVICFPIYEKSKEDKRIYNAALLIGPQGILGKYRKTHPFPTERPSAGGWTTKGNESLCVETAFGKIGVVICYDGDFPELSRVTALKGAEVICRPSAFLRTFDQWELTNRARAYDNHVYWVATNMVGKDASGAHFFGSSMIIHPCGHKMAQARNGNESIWARLDPDPIRTIYPGSLVPQWFDHIEDRNIVSYKGILEKGKSSFEPSKRVTIESEE
;
A
#
# COMPACT_ATOMS: atom_id res chain seq x y z
N VAL A 1 4.58 -18.36 -2.67
CA VAL A 1 5.62 -17.58 -3.42
C VAL A 1 6.78 -18.48 -3.80
N GLU A 2 7.50 -18.16 -4.87
CA GLU A 2 8.87 -18.56 -5.06
C GLU A 2 9.79 -17.62 -4.26
N SER A 3 11.05 -18.02 -4.01
CA SER A 3 11.98 -17.14 -3.27
C SER A 3 12.34 -15.93 -4.11
N PHE A 4 12.09 -14.72 -3.61
CA PHE A 4 12.39 -13.46 -4.29
C PHE A 4 12.72 -12.34 -3.30
N ILE A 5 13.17 -11.19 -3.79
CA ILE A 5 13.52 -10.03 -2.97
C ILE A 5 12.46 -8.93 -3.11
N ALA A 6 11.83 -8.56 -1.99
CA ALA A 6 10.95 -7.41 -1.91
C ALA A 6 11.65 -6.22 -1.23
N SER A 7 11.33 -5.01 -1.67
CA SER A 7 11.91 -3.77 -1.14
C SER A 7 10.85 -2.70 -0.90
N CYS A 8 11.01 -1.94 0.19
CA CYS A 8 10.37 -0.65 0.38
C CYS A 8 11.32 0.46 -0.07
N VAL A 9 10.89 1.32 -0.98
CA VAL A 9 11.68 2.45 -1.49
C VAL A 9 11.15 3.73 -0.85
N GLN A 10 11.71 4.09 0.31
CA GLN A 10 11.28 5.22 1.12
C GLN A 10 12.04 6.48 0.72
N PHE A 11 11.33 7.56 0.40
CA PHE A 11 11.94 8.85 0.09
C PHE A 11 10.99 10.02 0.37
N GLU A 12 11.55 11.23 0.46
CA GLU A 12 10.80 12.48 0.63
C GLU A 12 10.08 12.84 -0.67
N ILE A 13 8.81 13.22 -0.54
CA ILE A 13 7.97 13.63 -1.65
C ILE A 13 7.68 15.12 -1.51
N LEU A 14 8.02 15.89 -2.53
CA LEU A 14 7.81 17.33 -2.57
C LEU A 14 6.37 17.63 -3.02
N PRO A 15 5.58 18.40 -2.23
CA PRO A 15 4.18 18.66 -2.56
C PRO A 15 4.00 19.30 -3.93
N MET A 16 3.19 18.67 -4.79
CA MET A 16 2.83 19.09 -6.16
C MET A 16 4.01 19.24 -7.15
N LYS A 17 5.21 18.78 -6.79
CA LYS A 17 6.41 18.82 -7.62
C LYS A 17 6.59 17.53 -8.42
N VAL A 18 5.69 17.33 -9.38
CA VAL A 18 5.56 16.04 -10.09
C VAL A 18 6.86 15.60 -10.75
N GLN A 19 7.54 16.47 -11.50
CA GLN A 19 8.75 16.07 -12.23
C GLN A 19 9.89 15.74 -11.26
N GLU A 20 10.10 16.57 -10.24
CA GLU A 20 11.13 16.34 -9.22
C GLU A 20 10.88 15.02 -8.46
N ASN A 21 9.61 14.73 -8.16
CA ASN A 21 9.22 13.48 -7.49
C ASN A 21 9.42 12.26 -8.40
N LEU A 22 9.13 12.37 -9.69
CA LEU A 22 9.36 11.30 -10.66
C LEU A 22 10.86 11.00 -10.79
N ASP A 23 11.69 12.05 -10.90
CA ASP A 23 13.14 11.91 -11.01
C ASP A 23 13.74 11.27 -9.74
N ALA A 24 13.27 11.71 -8.56
CA ALA A 24 13.68 11.14 -7.27
C ALA A 24 13.26 9.67 -7.15
N ALA A 25 12.01 9.35 -7.51
CA ALA A 25 11.49 7.98 -7.47
C ALA A 25 12.30 7.04 -8.38
N PHE A 26 12.56 7.45 -9.62
CA PHE A 26 13.32 6.61 -10.55
C PHE A 26 14.77 6.40 -10.08
N HIS A 27 15.42 7.45 -9.59
CA HIS A 27 16.75 7.35 -9.01
C HIS A 27 16.77 6.38 -7.81
N ALA A 28 15.80 6.48 -6.91
CA ALA A 28 15.69 5.61 -5.75
C ALA A 28 15.43 4.14 -6.15
N LEU A 29 14.52 3.90 -7.12
CA LEU A 29 14.24 2.57 -7.68
C LEU A 29 15.49 1.95 -8.30
N LYS A 30 16.21 2.72 -9.12
CA LYS A 30 17.43 2.26 -9.80
C LYS A 30 18.52 1.90 -8.80
N SER A 31 18.78 2.77 -7.83
CA SER A 31 19.75 2.52 -6.76
C SER A 31 19.36 1.30 -5.92
N CYS A 32 18.07 1.15 -5.61
CA CYS A 32 17.54 -0.01 -4.91
C CYS A 32 17.80 -1.31 -5.70
N LYS A 33 17.45 -1.32 -7.01
CA LYS A 33 17.65 -2.50 -7.87
C LYS A 33 19.14 -2.87 -8.02
N GLU A 34 20.01 -1.88 -8.20
CA GLU A 34 21.45 -2.10 -8.29
C GLU A 34 22.02 -2.73 -7.01
N LEU A 35 21.58 -2.24 -5.85
CA LEU A 35 22.08 -2.70 -4.54
C LEU A 35 21.50 -4.04 -4.12
N THR A 36 20.20 -4.25 -4.31
CA THR A 36 19.48 -5.37 -3.67
C THR A 36 19.05 -6.46 -4.63
N LYS A 37 19.03 -6.17 -5.94
CA LYS A 37 18.45 -7.04 -6.98
C LYS A 37 16.95 -7.31 -6.74
N ALA A 38 16.23 -6.36 -6.11
CA ALA A 38 14.82 -6.54 -5.77
C ALA A 38 13.96 -6.89 -7.00
N ASP A 39 13.06 -7.84 -6.81
CA ASP A 39 12.09 -8.31 -7.80
C ASP A 39 10.75 -7.59 -7.64
N LEU A 40 10.44 -7.14 -6.42
CA LEU A 40 9.29 -6.30 -6.07
C LEU A 40 9.77 -5.04 -5.37
N MET A 41 9.38 -3.87 -5.87
CA MET A 41 9.69 -2.57 -5.27
C MET A 41 8.41 -1.79 -5.01
N VAL A 42 8.22 -1.31 -3.76
CA VAL A 42 7.02 -0.58 -3.35
C VAL A 42 7.38 0.87 -3.08
N LEU A 43 6.76 1.79 -3.84
CA LEU A 43 6.89 3.24 -3.67
C LEU A 43 5.90 3.75 -2.59
N PRO A 44 6.12 4.93 -1.97
CA PRO A 44 5.18 5.55 -1.04
C PRO A 44 3.88 6.01 -1.73
N GLU A 45 2.79 6.12 -0.96
CA GLU A 45 1.48 6.58 -1.43
C GLU A 45 1.58 7.92 -2.18
N THR A 46 0.89 8.04 -3.32
CA THR A 46 0.79 9.28 -4.12
C THR A 46 2.12 9.97 -4.38
N PHE A 47 3.15 9.19 -4.66
CA PHE A 47 4.53 9.68 -4.75
C PHE A 47 4.74 10.76 -5.80
N THR A 48 3.88 10.89 -6.80
CA THR A 48 4.00 11.91 -7.85
C THR A 48 3.65 13.32 -7.37
N THR A 49 2.68 13.44 -6.45
CA THR A 49 2.10 14.74 -6.06
C THR A 49 2.25 15.06 -4.57
N GLY A 50 2.57 14.05 -3.75
CA GLY A 50 2.37 14.09 -2.31
C GLY A 50 0.90 13.84 -1.94
N PHE A 51 0.65 13.70 -0.63
CA PHE A 51 -0.66 13.30 -0.12
C PHE A 51 -1.65 14.47 -0.09
N THR A 52 -1.28 15.60 0.52
CA THR A 52 -2.16 16.77 0.62
C THR A 52 -1.89 17.76 -0.52
N PRO A 53 -2.85 18.00 -1.42
CA PRO A 53 -2.66 18.92 -2.52
C PRO A 53 -2.66 20.39 -2.08
N ILE A 54 -1.81 21.20 -2.69
CA ILE A 54 -1.83 22.65 -2.55
C ILE A 54 -3.00 23.22 -3.35
N GLY A 55 -3.89 23.98 -2.72
CA GLY A 55 -5.05 24.57 -3.38
C GLY A 55 -6.23 23.63 -3.59
N GLY A 56 -6.19 22.43 -3.03
CA GLY A 56 -7.33 21.50 -3.00
C GLY A 56 -7.55 20.71 -4.30
N PHE A 57 -8.82 20.43 -4.60
CA PHE A 57 -9.21 19.50 -5.68
C PHE A 57 -8.73 19.94 -7.08
N GLN A 58 -9.01 21.19 -7.50
CA GLN A 58 -8.80 21.59 -8.89
C GLN A 58 -7.33 21.58 -9.31
N PRO A 59 -6.38 22.15 -8.55
CA PRO A 59 -4.95 22.05 -8.88
C PRO A 59 -4.45 20.61 -8.95
N LEU A 60 -4.93 19.73 -8.06
CA LEU A 60 -4.60 18.31 -8.11
C LEU A 60 -5.16 17.65 -9.38
N TYR A 61 -6.42 17.91 -9.73
CA TYR A 61 -7.08 17.37 -10.91
C TYR A 61 -6.33 17.73 -12.19
N ASP A 62 -5.81 18.97 -12.28
CA ASP A 62 -5.13 19.48 -13.48
C ASP A 62 -3.81 18.73 -13.75
N ILE A 63 -3.09 18.32 -12.70
CA ILE A 63 -1.81 17.59 -12.81
C ILE A 63 -1.95 16.07 -12.73
N THR A 64 -3.13 15.57 -12.38
CA THR A 64 -3.39 14.13 -12.27
C THR A 64 -3.69 13.55 -13.64
N GLU A 65 -3.23 12.32 -13.89
CA GLU A 65 -3.43 11.62 -15.16
C GLU A 65 -4.45 10.47 -15.03
N PRO A 66 -5.12 10.10 -16.12
CA PRO A 66 -5.94 8.88 -16.13
C PRO A 66 -5.04 7.64 -16.18
N ILE A 67 -5.62 6.47 -15.86
CA ILE A 67 -4.99 5.15 -16.05
C ILE A 67 -5.82 4.35 -17.07
N PRO A 68 -5.23 3.89 -18.19
CA PRO A 68 -3.88 4.16 -18.69
C PRO A 68 -3.69 5.61 -19.11
N GLY A 69 -2.45 6.10 -19.02
CA GLY A 69 -2.04 7.44 -19.36
C GLY A 69 -0.55 7.67 -19.09
N ARG A 70 -0.11 8.92 -19.21
CA ARG A 70 1.30 9.32 -19.18
C ARG A 70 2.11 8.72 -18.02
N TRP A 71 1.52 8.70 -16.79
CA TRP A 71 2.24 8.20 -15.61
C TRP A 71 2.29 6.67 -15.57
N SER A 72 1.21 5.98 -15.97
CA SER A 72 1.25 4.52 -16.08
C SER A 72 2.21 4.05 -17.16
N ASP A 73 2.26 4.74 -18.31
CA ASP A 73 3.21 4.42 -19.40
C ASP A 73 4.67 4.62 -18.94
N LEU A 74 4.89 5.61 -18.06
CA LEU A 74 6.21 5.81 -17.44
C LEU A 74 6.55 4.66 -16.49
N GLY A 75 5.60 4.24 -15.67
CA GLY A 75 5.75 3.10 -14.77
C GLY A 75 6.06 1.80 -15.52
N GLU A 76 5.42 1.55 -16.67
CA GLU A 76 5.71 0.39 -17.52
C GLU A 76 7.14 0.43 -18.07
N ARG A 77 7.62 1.60 -18.52
CA ARG A 77 9.01 1.74 -18.93
C ARG A 77 10.00 1.46 -17.80
N TRP A 78 9.71 1.95 -16.59
CA TRP A 78 10.57 1.70 -15.42
C TRP A 78 10.58 0.22 -15.02
N ALA A 79 9.42 -0.42 -14.97
CA ALA A 79 9.31 -1.85 -14.64
C ALA A 79 10.09 -2.71 -15.65
N LYS A 80 10.01 -2.36 -16.94
CA LYS A 80 10.75 -3.03 -18.00
C LYS A 80 12.27 -2.79 -17.93
N GLU A 81 12.70 -1.54 -17.70
CA GLU A 81 14.12 -1.18 -17.59
C GLU A 81 14.78 -1.84 -16.38
N LEU A 82 14.05 -1.89 -15.25
CA LEU A 82 14.54 -2.44 -14.00
C LEU A 82 14.33 -3.96 -13.88
N ASP A 83 13.62 -4.57 -14.82
CA ASP A 83 13.22 -5.98 -14.76
C ASP A 83 12.67 -6.34 -13.37
N ALA A 84 11.60 -5.66 -12.97
CA ALA A 84 11.01 -5.80 -11.64
C ALA A 84 9.51 -5.46 -11.65
N VAL A 85 8.78 -6.00 -10.68
CA VAL A 85 7.42 -5.54 -10.37
C VAL A 85 7.50 -4.30 -9.49
N ILE A 86 6.78 -3.24 -9.86
CA ILE A 86 6.69 -2.00 -9.12
C ILE A 86 5.27 -1.80 -8.62
N CYS A 87 5.08 -1.62 -7.31
CA CYS A 87 3.87 -1.04 -6.76
C CYS A 87 3.97 0.48 -6.91
N PHE A 88 3.15 1.04 -7.79
CA PHE A 88 3.21 2.39 -8.33
C PHE A 88 1.96 3.21 -7.91
N PRO A 89 1.96 3.85 -6.73
CA PRO A 89 0.79 4.53 -6.20
C PRO A 89 0.75 6.01 -6.63
N ILE A 90 -0.35 6.38 -7.27
CA ILE A 90 -0.59 7.75 -7.80
C ILE A 90 -2.04 8.17 -7.56
N TYR A 91 -2.32 9.46 -7.69
CA TYR A 91 -3.69 9.89 -7.93
C TYR A 91 -4.07 9.62 -9.39
N GLU A 92 -5.27 9.08 -9.60
CA GLU A 92 -5.88 8.79 -10.90
C GLU A 92 -7.07 9.72 -11.12
N LYS A 93 -7.13 10.46 -12.23
CA LYS A 93 -8.38 11.11 -12.62
C LYS A 93 -9.24 10.20 -13.47
N SER A 94 -10.55 10.21 -13.23
CA SER A 94 -11.50 9.51 -14.06
C SER A 94 -11.57 10.14 -15.46
N LYS A 95 -11.75 9.29 -16.48
CA LYS A 95 -12.01 9.74 -17.87
C LYS A 95 -13.47 10.09 -18.10
N GLU A 96 -14.37 9.57 -17.26
CA GLU A 96 -15.83 9.61 -17.47
C GLU A 96 -16.48 10.76 -16.72
N ASP A 97 -15.94 11.10 -15.57
CA ASP A 97 -16.46 12.14 -14.69
C ASP A 97 -15.31 12.93 -14.02
N LYS A 98 -15.67 14.03 -13.37
CA LYS A 98 -14.69 14.87 -12.67
C LYS A 98 -14.36 14.32 -11.28
N ARG A 99 -13.77 13.10 -11.20
CA ARG A 99 -13.37 12.44 -9.96
C ARG A 99 -11.87 12.14 -9.93
N ILE A 100 -11.32 12.10 -8.72
CA ILE A 100 -9.96 11.64 -8.44
C ILE A 100 -10.05 10.43 -7.54
N TYR A 101 -9.24 9.41 -7.82
CA TYR A 101 -9.03 8.23 -6.98
C TYR A 101 -7.59 8.19 -6.48
N ASN A 102 -7.40 7.80 -5.25
CA ASN A 102 -6.10 7.38 -4.75
C ASN A 102 -5.91 5.94 -5.23
N ALA A 103 -4.97 5.71 -6.14
CA ALA A 103 -4.83 4.44 -6.82
C ALA A 103 -3.40 3.90 -6.74
N ALA A 104 -3.25 2.60 -6.84
CA ALA A 104 -1.96 1.94 -6.99
C ALA A 104 -2.01 0.93 -8.14
N LEU A 105 -0.99 0.95 -8.98
CA LEU A 105 -0.76 -0.05 -10.01
C LEU A 105 0.26 -1.07 -9.52
N LEU A 106 0.04 -2.33 -9.83
CA LEU A 106 1.11 -3.32 -9.90
C LEU A 106 1.54 -3.41 -11.36
N ILE A 107 2.79 -3.08 -11.63
CA ILE A 107 3.35 -3.00 -12.98
C ILE A 107 4.54 -3.94 -13.06
N GLY A 108 4.48 -4.91 -13.92
CA GLY A 108 5.59 -5.82 -14.22
C GLY A 108 6.33 -5.45 -15.50
N PRO A 109 7.41 -6.16 -15.84
CA PRO A 109 8.16 -5.93 -17.09
C PRO A 109 7.32 -6.07 -18.37
N GLN A 110 6.19 -6.78 -18.28
CA GLN A 110 5.25 -7.00 -19.41
C GLN A 110 4.10 -5.99 -19.46
N GLY A 111 4.01 -5.07 -18.49
CA GLY A 111 2.97 -4.04 -18.41
C GLY A 111 2.19 -4.07 -17.09
N ILE A 112 1.02 -3.41 -17.09
CA ILE A 112 0.14 -3.32 -15.93
C ILE A 112 -0.47 -4.68 -15.62
N LEU A 113 -0.20 -5.22 -14.42
CA LEU A 113 -0.75 -6.47 -13.90
C LEU A 113 -2.10 -6.26 -13.24
N GLY A 114 -2.30 -5.11 -12.60
CA GLY A 114 -3.55 -4.77 -11.96
C GLY A 114 -3.58 -3.34 -11.42
N LYS A 115 -4.81 -2.84 -11.18
CA LYS A 115 -5.08 -1.52 -10.63
C LYS A 115 -5.99 -1.63 -9.41
N TYR A 116 -5.58 -1.00 -8.33
CA TYR A 116 -6.33 -0.85 -7.10
C TYR A 116 -6.70 0.61 -6.87
N ARG A 117 -7.93 0.90 -6.44
CA ARG A 117 -8.38 2.20 -5.95
C ARG A 117 -8.67 2.09 -4.46
N LYS A 118 -8.10 2.98 -3.66
CA LYS A 118 -8.24 3.02 -2.20
C LYS A 118 -9.72 2.96 -1.79
N THR A 119 -10.08 1.96 -1.01
CA THR A 119 -11.48 1.73 -0.60
C THR A 119 -11.86 2.52 0.65
N HIS A 120 -10.86 2.90 1.47
CA HIS A 120 -11.06 3.70 2.69
C HIS A 120 -10.25 5.00 2.60
N PRO A 121 -10.74 6.05 1.89
CA PRO A 121 -10.13 7.36 1.93
C PRO A 121 -9.98 7.83 3.38
N PHE A 122 -8.81 8.39 3.72
CA PHE A 122 -8.60 8.97 5.04
C PHE A 122 -9.58 10.14 5.25
N PRO A 123 -10.05 10.44 6.48
CA PRO A 123 -11.09 11.44 6.68
C PRO A 123 -10.88 12.77 5.94
N THR A 124 -9.64 13.26 5.85
CA THR A 124 -9.33 14.51 5.14
C THR A 124 -9.38 14.41 3.61
N GLU A 125 -9.27 13.19 3.05
CA GLU A 125 -9.39 12.97 1.60
C GLU A 125 -10.84 12.98 1.13
N ARG A 126 -11.82 12.79 2.02
CA ARG A 126 -13.24 12.61 1.65
C ARG A 126 -13.87 13.89 1.17
N PRO A 127 -14.67 13.89 0.09
CA PRO A 127 -15.38 15.07 -0.39
C PRO A 127 -16.28 15.70 0.68
N SER A 128 -16.92 14.91 1.54
CA SER A 128 -17.70 15.36 2.69
C SER A 128 -16.91 16.19 3.72
N ALA A 129 -15.58 16.08 3.72
CA ALA A 129 -14.69 16.92 4.55
C ALA A 129 -14.00 18.03 3.75
N GLY A 130 -14.43 18.29 2.51
CA GLY A 130 -13.74 19.19 1.59
C GLY A 130 -12.50 18.56 0.94
N GLY A 131 -12.38 17.23 1.01
CA GLY A 131 -11.29 16.46 0.39
C GLY A 131 -11.49 16.24 -1.11
N TRP A 132 -10.64 15.40 -1.68
CA TRP A 132 -10.44 15.34 -3.13
C TRP A 132 -10.53 13.93 -3.72
N THR A 133 -10.67 12.86 -2.94
CA THR A 133 -10.71 11.50 -3.47
C THR A 133 -12.06 10.81 -3.32
N THR A 134 -12.45 10.10 -4.36
CA THR A 134 -13.57 9.15 -4.35
C THR A 134 -13.05 7.76 -3.92
N LYS A 135 -13.85 7.00 -3.17
CA LYS A 135 -13.51 5.64 -2.76
C LYS A 135 -13.57 4.66 -3.93
N GLY A 136 -12.68 3.63 -3.90
CA GLY A 136 -12.82 2.42 -4.67
C GLY A 136 -13.75 1.41 -3.99
N ASN A 137 -14.09 0.32 -4.70
CA ASN A 137 -15.05 -0.68 -4.22
C ASN A 137 -14.53 -2.11 -4.32
N GLU A 138 -13.29 -2.32 -4.78
CA GLU A 138 -12.75 -3.65 -5.06
C GLU A 138 -11.40 -3.87 -4.37
N SER A 139 -11.17 -5.09 -3.89
CA SER A 139 -9.85 -5.54 -3.45
C SER A 139 -9.07 -6.12 -4.63
N LEU A 140 -7.76 -5.91 -4.66
CA LEU A 140 -6.85 -6.40 -5.70
C LEU A 140 -5.99 -7.55 -5.20
N CYS A 141 -5.91 -8.61 -6.00
CA CYS A 141 -4.90 -9.67 -5.91
C CYS A 141 -4.57 -10.12 -7.33
N VAL A 142 -3.30 -10.08 -7.71
CA VAL A 142 -2.83 -10.45 -9.06
C VAL A 142 -1.74 -11.52 -8.99
N GLU A 143 -1.67 -12.34 -10.02
CA GLU A 143 -0.62 -13.33 -10.24
C GLU A 143 0.65 -12.64 -10.74
N THR A 144 1.80 -13.03 -10.23
CA THR A 144 3.12 -12.63 -10.71
C THR A 144 4.02 -13.85 -10.90
N ALA A 145 5.20 -13.67 -11.48
CA ALA A 145 6.15 -14.76 -11.68
C ALA A 145 6.61 -15.43 -10.37
N PHE A 146 6.47 -14.75 -9.23
CA PHE A 146 6.94 -15.24 -7.91
C PHE A 146 5.82 -15.40 -6.87
N GLY A 147 4.56 -15.34 -7.28
CA GLY A 147 3.39 -15.55 -6.40
C GLY A 147 2.33 -14.48 -6.54
N LYS A 148 1.28 -14.57 -5.71
CA LYS A 148 0.14 -13.66 -5.74
C LYS A 148 0.35 -12.45 -4.84
N ILE A 149 0.21 -11.27 -5.42
CA ILE A 149 0.40 -9.98 -4.73
C ILE A 149 -0.91 -9.22 -4.63
N GLY A 150 -1.25 -8.81 -3.41
CA GLY A 150 -2.34 -7.88 -3.11
C GLY A 150 -1.85 -6.46 -2.85
N VAL A 151 -2.77 -5.50 -2.91
CA VAL A 151 -2.49 -4.10 -2.57
C VAL A 151 -3.58 -3.55 -1.67
N VAL A 152 -3.16 -2.82 -0.63
CA VAL A 152 -4.00 -1.93 0.18
C VAL A 152 -3.25 -0.61 0.36
N ILE A 153 -3.95 0.52 0.44
CA ILE A 153 -3.28 1.84 0.53
C ILE A 153 -3.48 2.44 1.93
N CYS A 154 -2.39 2.68 2.65
CA CYS A 154 -2.31 3.48 3.88
C CYS A 154 -3.42 3.15 4.90
N TYR A 155 -4.48 3.99 4.97
CA TYR A 155 -5.61 3.84 5.91
C TYR A 155 -6.40 2.54 5.72
N ASP A 156 -6.38 1.94 4.53
CA ASP A 156 -6.95 0.60 4.29
C ASP A 156 -6.40 -0.45 5.25
N GLY A 157 -5.12 -0.34 5.63
CA GLY A 157 -4.47 -1.27 6.57
C GLY A 157 -5.03 -1.23 8.00
N ASP A 158 -5.83 -0.22 8.36
CA ASP A 158 -6.53 -0.17 9.64
C ASP A 158 -7.74 -1.11 9.67
N PHE A 159 -8.24 -1.52 8.50
CA PHE A 159 -9.42 -2.38 8.35
C PHE A 159 -9.01 -3.84 8.13
N PRO A 160 -9.15 -4.70 9.16
CA PRO A 160 -8.77 -6.10 9.06
C PRO A 160 -9.54 -6.85 7.96
N GLU A 161 -10.78 -6.45 7.71
CA GLU A 161 -11.66 -7.08 6.71
C GLU A 161 -11.09 -7.01 5.30
N LEU A 162 -10.56 -5.85 4.89
CA LEU A 162 -10.01 -5.68 3.56
C LEU A 162 -8.76 -6.54 3.34
N SER A 163 -7.87 -6.55 4.33
CA SER A 163 -6.67 -7.39 4.30
C SER A 163 -7.03 -8.87 4.25
N ARG A 164 -8.07 -9.27 5.02
CA ARG A 164 -8.60 -10.65 5.01
C ARG A 164 -9.19 -11.02 3.65
N VAL A 165 -10.00 -10.16 3.04
CA VAL A 165 -10.56 -10.41 1.71
C VAL A 165 -9.45 -10.53 0.66
N THR A 166 -8.40 -9.71 0.76
CA THR A 166 -7.25 -9.77 -0.15
C THR A 166 -6.48 -11.09 0.01
N ALA A 167 -6.26 -11.55 1.24
CA ALA A 167 -5.64 -12.84 1.52
C ALA A 167 -6.49 -14.01 1.04
N LEU A 168 -7.83 -13.95 1.21
CA LEU A 168 -8.77 -14.97 0.72
C LEU A 168 -8.83 -15.08 -0.80
N LYS A 169 -8.43 -14.03 -1.54
CA LYS A 169 -8.20 -14.09 -2.99
C LYS A 169 -6.89 -14.80 -3.35
N GLY A 170 -6.13 -15.23 -2.35
CA GLY A 170 -4.89 -15.97 -2.48
C GLY A 170 -3.63 -15.10 -2.42
N ALA A 171 -3.71 -13.85 -1.98
CA ALA A 171 -2.52 -13.03 -1.81
C ALA A 171 -1.55 -13.67 -0.80
N GLU A 172 -0.31 -13.84 -1.20
CA GLU A 172 0.80 -14.34 -0.37
C GLU A 172 1.65 -13.16 0.15
N VAL A 173 1.60 -12.04 -0.59
CA VAL A 173 2.25 -10.78 -0.25
C VAL A 173 1.23 -9.65 -0.41
N ILE A 174 1.16 -8.73 0.56
CA ILE A 174 0.35 -7.53 0.45
C ILE A 174 1.26 -6.29 0.55
N CYS A 175 1.21 -5.45 -0.48
CA CYS A 175 1.86 -4.15 -0.51
C CYS A 175 0.97 -3.09 0.14
N ARG A 176 1.55 -2.26 1.02
CA ARG A 176 0.87 -1.12 1.66
C ARG A 176 1.65 0.17 1.42
N PRO A 177 1.56 0.80 0.24
CA PRO A 177 2.05 2.15 0.05
C PRO A 177 1.30 3.12 0.97
N SER A 178 2.03 4.04 1.62
CA SER A 178 1.46 4.88 2.68
C SER A 178 2.04 6.29 2.72
N ALA A 179 1.19 7.21 3.15
CA ALA A 179 1.50 8.54 3.69
C ALA A 179 0.99 8.58 5.14
N PHE A 180 1.59 7.76 6.00
CA PHE A 180 1.11 7.55 7.35
C PHE A 180 1.77 8.55 8.32
N LEU A 181 0.94 9.35 8.98
CA LEU A 181 1.37 10.50 9.78
C LEU A 181 1.00 10.40 11.28
N ARG A 182 0.24 9.37 11.68
CA ARG A 182 -0.18 9.17 13.06
C ARG A 182 0.98 8.73 13.95
N THR A 183 0.80 7.79 14.87
CA THR A 183 1.87 7.32 15.76
C THR A 183 2.61 6.11 15.19
N PHE A 184 3.89 5.95 15.56
CA PHE A 184 4.65 4.77 15.20
C PHE A 184 4.01 3.48 15.76
N ASP A 185 3.47 3.52 16.99
CA ASP A 185 2.80 2.35 17.60
C ASP A 185 1.62 1.85 16.77
N GLN A 186 0.79 2.77 16.25
CA GLN A 186 -0.34 2.41 15.36
C GLN A 186 0.15 1.86 14.02
N TRP A 187 1.25 2.42 13.48
CA TRP A 187 1.89 1.96 12.26
C TRP A 187 2.42 0.54 12.42
N GLU A 188 3.22 0.30 13.44
CA GLU A 188 3.79 -1.02 13.72
C GLU A 188 2.70 -2.05 14.03
N LEU A 189 1.76 -1.70 14.91
CA LEU A 189 0.66 -2.58 15.30
C LEU A 189 -0.14 -3.05 14.09
N THR A 190 -0.61 -2.12 13.26
CA THR A 190 -1.49 -2.47 12.12
C THR A 190 -0.74 -3.29 11.06
N ASN A 191 0.52 -2.97 10.77
CA ASN A 191 1.31 -3.73 9.80
C ASN A 191 1.59 -5.17 10.29
N ARG A 192 2.01 -5.33 11.55
CA ARG A 192 2.31 -6.63 12.11
C ARG A 192 1.06 -7.50 12.28
N ALA A 193 -0.04 -6.91 12.76
CA ALA A 193 -1.30 -7.62 12.91
C ALA A 193 -1.80 -8.13 11.54
N ARG A 194 -1.78 -7.30 10.48
CA ARG A 194 -2.29 -7.73 9.16
C ARG A 194 -1.46 -8.85 8.54
N ALA A 195 -0.14 -8.85 8.76
CA ALA A 195 0.72 -9.95 8.33
C ALA A 195 0.36 -11.25 9.07
N TYR A 196 0.28 -11.18 10.40
CA TYR A 196 0.01 -12.33 11.27
C TYR A 196 -1.41 -12.89 11.13
N ASP A 197 -2.43 -12.03 11.15
CA ASP A 197 -3.84 -12.42 11.03
C ASP A 197 -4.11 -13.22 9.74
N ASN A 198 -3.37 -12.90 8.66
CA ASN A 198 -3.64 -13.40 7.31
C ASN A 198 -2.57 -14.37 6.81
N HIS A 199 -1.52 -14.64 7.58
CA HIS A 199 -0.37 -15.46 7.17
C HIS A 199 0.23 -15.01 5.83
N VAL A 200 0.38 -13.70 5.64
CA VAL A 200 0.95 -13.10 4.42
C VAL A 200 2.19 -12.30 4.74
N TYR A 201 3.11 -12.19 3.79
CA TYR A 201 4.14 -11.16 3.85
C TYR A 201 3.49 -9.78 3.69
N TRP A 202 4.01 -8.80 4.43
CA TRP A 202 3.49 -7.44 4.40
C TRP A 202 4.60 -6.44 4.11
N VAL A 203 4.49 -5.74 2.96
CA VAL A 203 5.50 -4.78 2.51
C VAL A 203 4.90 -3.38 2.60
N ALA A 204 5.23 -2.68 3.69
CA ALA A 204 4.65 -1.37 4.02
C ALA A 204 5.68 -0.26 3.79
N THR A 205 5.45 0.56 2.77
CA THR A 205 6.31 1.69 2.44
C THR A 205 5.63 2.99 2.84
N ASN A 206 6.27 3.74 3.74
CA ASN A 206 5.81 5.07 4.17
C ASN A 206 6.69 6.16 3.56
N MET A 207 6.13 7.34 3.31
CA MET A 207 6.92 8.51 2.92
C MET A 207 7.64 9.14 4.11
N VAL A 208 8.60 10.01 3.84
CA VAL A 208 9.25 10.89 4.82
C VAL A 208 9.08 12.35 4.43
N GLY A 209 9.40 13.26 5.35
CA GLY A 209 9.35 14.69 5.11
C GLY A 209 8.03 15.33 5.53
N LYS A 210 7.72 16.48 4.97
CA LYS A 210 6.51 17.26 5.27
C LYS A 210 5.69 17.50 4.02
N ASP A 211 4.38 17.41 4.15
CA ASP A 211 3.47 17.82 3.08
C ASP A 211 3.06 19.30 3.16
N ALA A 212 2.20 19.72 2.22
CA ALA A 212 1.72 21.08 2.14
C ALA A 212 0.88 21.54 3.36
N SER A 213 0.32 20.62 4.13
CA SER A 213 -0.41 20.93 5.38
C SER A 213 0.52 21.12 6.57
N GLY A 214 1.82 20.84 6.41
CA GLY A 214 2.80 20.79 7.49
C GLY A 214 2.80 19.48 8.27
N ALA A 215 2.01 18.50 7.86
CA ALA A 215 2.03 17.17 8.44
C ALA A 215 3.40 16.51 8.20
N HIS A 216 3.94 15.87 9.24
CA HIS A 216 5.23 15.22 9.19
C HIS A 216 5.05 13.70 9.04
N PHE A 217 5.64 13.14 8.01
CA PHE A 217 5.70 11.71 7.74
C PHE A 217 7.05 11.16 8.24
N PHE A 218 6.97 10.16 9.10
CA PHE A 218 8.14 9.68 9.85
C PHE A 218 8.88 8.50 9.21
N GLY A 219 8.46 8.08 8.02
CA GLY A 219 9.06 6.91 7.37
C GLY A 219 8.80 5.61 8.13
N SER A 220 9.86 4.97 8.60
CA SER A 220 9.78 3.66 9.28
C SER A 220 9.07 2.59 8.45
N SER A 221 9.30 2.59 7.14
CA SER A 221 8.86 1.52 6.25
C SER A 221 9.29 0.17 6.78
N MET A 222 8.50 -0.89 6.57
CA MET A 222 8.83 -2.19 7.13
C MET A 222 8.38 -3.35 6.24
N ILE A 223 9.13 -4.44 6.32
CA ILE A 223 8.78 -5.73 5.72
C ILE A 223 8.53 -6.70 6.86
N ILE A 224 7.34 -7.31 6.89
CA ILE A 224 6.87 -8.17 7.96
C ILE A 224 6.68 -9.59 7.43
N HIS A 225 7.16 -10.53 8.20
CA HIS A 225 6.99 -11.96 7.97
C HIS A 225 5.55 -12.41 8.34
N PRO A 226 4.99 -13.45 7.72
CA PRO A 226 3.67 -14.00 8.06
C PRO A 226 3.45 -14.36 9.54
N CYS A 227 4.52 -14.63 10.29
CA CYS A 227 4.47 -14.80 11.75
C CYS A 227 4.50 -13.47 12.54
N GLY A 228 4.39 -12.31 11.90
CA GLY A 228 4.26 -11.00 12.54
C GLY A 228 5.56 -10.35 13.01
N HIS A 229 6.75 -10.95 12.80
CA HIS A 229 8.03 -10.31 13.13
C HIS A 229 8.54 -9.44 11.98
N LYS A 230 9.29 -8.39 12.32
CA LYS A 230 9.93 -7.51 11.33
C LYS A 230 11.15 -8.19 10.72
N MET A 231 11.18 -8.28 9.39
CA MET A 231 12.34 -8.74 8.63
C MET A 231 13.29 -7.58 8.33
N ALA A 232 12.73 -6.39 8.05
CA ALA A 232 13.48 -5.15 7.85
C ALA A 232 12.63 -3.95 8.29
N GLN A 233 13.30 -2.88 8.74
CA GLN A 233 12.67 -1.61 9.08
C GLN A 233 13.58 -0.45 8.71
N ALA A 234 13.04 0.54 8.00
CA ALA A 234 13.71 1.80 7.67
C ALA A 234 13.73 2.76 8.87
N ARG A 235 14.61 3.73 8.82
CA ARG A 235 14.66 4.89 9.71
C ARG A 235 13.72 5.99 9.19
N ASN A 236 14.00 7.22 9.54
CA ASN A 236 13.17 8.39 9.24
C ASN A 236 13.73 9.30 8.11
N GLY A 237 14.61 8.77 7.27
CA GLY A 237 15.18 9.47 6.11
C GLY A 237 14.94 8.72 4.80
N ASN A 238 15.53 9.22 3.70
CA ASN A 238 15.53 8.53 2.42
C ASN A 238 16.32 7.23 2.56
N GLU A 239 15.67 6.09 2.35
CA GLU A 239 16.26 4.78 2.58
C GLU A 239 15.49 3.69 1.85
N SER A 240 16.18 2.78 1.18
CA SER A 240 15.59 1.54 0.69
C SER A 240 15.94 0.40 1.62
N ILE A 241 14.94 -0.33 2.08
CA ILE A 241 15.10 -1.57 2.83
C ILE A 241 14.61 -2.75 2.01
N TRP A 242 15.12 -3.93 2.29
CA TRP A 242 14.79 -5.13 1.55
C TRP A 242 14.82 -6.38 2.44
N ALA A 243 14.12 -7.40 1.99
CA ALA A 243 14.17 -8.74 2.57
C ALA A 243 13.95 -9.80 1.49
N ARG A 244 14.54 -10.97 1.66
CA ARG A 244 14.21 -12.16 0.90
C ARG A 244 12.92 -12.74 1.48
N LEU A 245 11.94 -12.96 0.63
CA LEU A 245 10.70 -13.65 0.97
C LEU A 245 10.82 -15.10 0.49
N ASP A 246 10.67 -16.03 1.41
CA ASP A 246 10.84 -17.45 1.10
C ASP A 246 9.50 -18.15 0.89
N PRO A 247 9.44 -19.26 0.11
CA PRO A 247 8.26 -20.10 0.03
C PRO A 247 8.03 -20.79 1.38
N ASP A 248 6.75 -21.09 1.66
CA ASP A 248 6.33 -21.82 2.86
C ASP A 248 6.86 -21.20 4.20
N PRO A 249 6.56 -19.90 4.44
CA PRO A 249 7.14 -19.16 5.57
C PRO A 249 6.62 -19.62 6.95
N ILE A 250 5.50 -20.35 6.98
CA ILE A 250 4.82 -20.79 8.21
C ILE A 250 4.96 -22.28 8.51
N ARG A 251 6.03 -22.92 8.02
CA ARG A 251 6.34 -24.34 8.31
C ARG A 251 6.46 -24.65 9.80
N THR A 252 6.92 -23.70 10.58
CA THR A 252 7.15 -23.85 12.01
C THR A 252 6.42 -22.76 12.78
N ILE A 253 6.14 -22.99 14.07
CA ILE A 253 5.38 -22.05 14.94
C ILE A 253 6.00 -20.63 14.93
N TYR A 254 7.33 -20.54 14.87
CA TYR A 254 8.08 -19.29 14.68
C TYR A 254 9.41 -19.58 13.98
N PRO A 255 10.06 -18.60 13.36
CA PRO A 255 11.35 -18.77 12.73
C PRO A 255 12.40 -19.33 13.70
N GLY A 256 13.08 -20.40 13.27
CA GLY A 256 14.06 -21.12 14.09
C GLY A 256 13.49 -22.16 15.05
N SER A 257 12.16 -22.31 15.15
CA SER A 257 11.53 -23.39 15.90
C SER A 257 11.73 -24.73 15.19
N LEU A 258 11.87 -25.80 15.94
CA LEU A 258 11.81 -27.19 15.44
C LEU A 258 10.38 -27.76 15.49
N VAL A 259 9.44 -27.03 16.08
CA VAL A 259 8.05 -27.46 16.23
C VAL A 259 7.27 -27.07 14.98
N PRO A 260 6.68 -28.05 14.26
CA PRO A 260 5.85 -27.76 13.10
C PRO A 260 4.65 -26.88 13.46
N GLN A 261 4.25 -26.01 12.55
CA GLN A 261 2.99 -25.29 12.70
C GLN A 261 1.81 -26.21 12.38
N TRP A 262 0.75 -26.15 13.19
CA TRP A 262 -0.46 -26.96 13.04
C TRP A 262 -1.75 -26.15 13.13
N PHE A 263 -1.67 -24.85 13.04
CA PHE A 263 -2.83 -23.93 13.00
C PHE A 263 -2.72 -23.02 11.77
N ASP A 264 -3.86 -22.65 11.21
CA ASP A 264 -3.95 -21.78 10.04
C ASP A 264 -5.09 -20.76 10.23
N HIS A 265 -4.71 -19.48 10.27
CA HIS A 265 -5.70 -18.39 10.49
C HIS A 265 -6.68 -18.21 9.32
N ILE A 266 -6.45 -18.84 8.18
CA ILE A 266 -7.35 -18.83 7.03
C ILE A 266 -8.30 -20.03 7.09
N GLU A 267 -7.77 -21.25 7.27
CA GLU A 267 -8.56 -22.48 7.22
C GLU A 267 -9.33 -22.75 8.52
N ASP A 268 -8.77 -22.39 9.69
CA ASP A 268 -9.41 -22.59 11.00
C ASP A 268 -10.59 -21.64 11.29
N ARG A 269 -10.94 -20.77 10.34
CA ARG A 269 -12.02 -19.81 10.55
C ARG A 269 -13.40 -20.47 10.69
N ASN A 270 -14.13 -20.11 11.72
CA ASN A 270 -15.56 -20.45 11.85
C ASN A 270 -16.42 -19.38 11.14
N ILE A 271 -16.59 -19.52 9.83
CA ILE A 271 -17.30 -18.53 8.98
C ILE A 271 -18.76 -18.31 9.40
N VAL A 272 -19.38 -19.26 10.06
CA VAL A 272 -20.78 -19.13 10.54
C VAL A 272 -20.90 -18.04 11.60
N SER A 273 -19.85 -17.83 12.41
CA SER A 273 -19.83 -16.78 13.45
C SER A 273 -19.65 -15.37 12.91
N TYR A 274 -19.32 -15.20 11.61
CA TYR A 274 -18.97 -13.90 11.01
C TYR A 274 -20.13 -13.22 10.27
N LYS A 275 -21.38 -13.69 10.44
CA LYS A 275 -22.55 -13.18 9.71
C LYS A 275 -22.76 -11.68 9.86
N GLY A 276 -22.41 -11.09 11.00
CA GLY A 276 -22.56 -9.66 11.25
C GLY A 276 -21.48 -8.77 10.63
N ILE A 277 -20.43 -9.32 10.00
CA ILE A 277 -19.29 -8.51 9.50
C ILE A 277 -19.69 -7.54 8.36
N LEU A 278 -20.76 -7.86 7.62
CA LEU A 278 -21.28 -7.03 6.54
C LEU A 278 -22.37 -6.04 7.01
N GLU A 279 -22.75 -6.09 8.28
CA GLU A 279 -23.71 -5.15 8.83
C GLU A 279 -23.05 -3.84 9.22
N LYS A 280 -23.79 -2.73 9.07
CA LYS A 280 -23.31 -1.43 9.53
C LYS A 280 -23.25 -1.45 11.08
N GLY A 281 -22.03 -1.31 11.60
CA GLY A 281 -21.80 -1.15 13.04
C GLY A 281 -21.91 0.31 13.49
N LYS A 282 -22.11 0.51 14.79
CA LYS A 282 -21.99 1.80 15.47
C LYS A 282 -20.86 1.72 16.49
N SER A 283 -19.98 2.72 16.48
CA SER A 283 -18.89 2.80 17.46
C SER A 283 -19.42 3.05 18.86
N SER A 284 -18.86 2.39 19.87
CA SER A 284 -19.13 2.68 21.28
C SER A 284 -18.45 3.98 21.75
N PHE A 285 -17.38 4.40 21.03
CA PHE A 285 -16.64 5.61 21.32
C PHE A 285 -16.64 6.47 20.04
N GLU A 286 -17.50 7.49 20.00
CA GLU A 286 -17.58 8.40 18.87
C GLU A 286 -16.40 9.39 18.89
N PRO A 287 -15.77 9.67 17.75
CA PRO A 287 -14.77 10.72 17.65
C PRO A 287 -15.43 12.11 17.88
N SER A 288 -14.69 13.06 18.45
CA SER A 288 -15.18 14.42 18.71
C SER A 288 -15.61 15.15 17.43
N LYS A 289 -15.04 14.80 16.29
CA LYS A 289 -15.43 15.26 14.96
C LYS A 289 -15.45 14.10 13.99
N ARG A 290 -16.64 13.69 13.60
CA ARG A 290 -16.82 12.59 12.63
C ARG A 290 -16.95 13.14 11.23
N VAL A 291 -16.19 12.54 10.30
CA VAL A 291 -16.37 12.71 8.86
C VAL A 291 -16.97 11.41 8.33
N THR A 292 -18.23 11.46 7.93
CA THR A 292 -18.92 10.28 7.38
C THR A 292 -18.44 9.99 5.96
N ILE A 293 -18.42 8.71 5.59
CA ILE A 293 -18.38 8.32 4.18
C ILE A 293 -19.80 8.52 3.67
N GLU A 294 -19.96 9.34 2.62
CA GLU A 294 -21.24 9.45 1.93
C GLU A 294 -21.63 8.05 1.42
N SER A 295 -22.86 7.62 1.76
CA SER A 295 -23.45 6.47 1.10
C SER A 295 -23.68 6.89 -0.34
N GLU A 296 -22.94 6.32 -1.29
CA GLU A 296 -23.35 6.34 -2.67
C GLU A 296 -24.68 5.57 -2.73
N GLU A 297 -25.78 6.29 -2.96
CA GLU A 297 -27.03 5.73 -3.43
C GLU A 297 -26.90 5.33 -4.90
#